data_20da436ebb6e3a30fbba4d36e21e3b4b
#
_entry.id   20da436ebb6e3a30fbba4d36e21e3b4b
#
_cell.length_a   1.000
_cell.length_b   1.000
_cell.length_c   1.000
_cell.angle_alpha   90.00
_cell.angle_beta   90.00
_cell.angle_gamma   90.00
#
_symmetry.space_group_name_H-M   'P 1'
#
loop_
_entity.id
_entity.type
_entity.pdbx_description
1 polymer ?
#
loop_
_entity_poly.entity_id
_entity_poly.type
_entity_poly.pdbx_seq_one_letter_code
_entity_poly.pdbx_strand_id
1 'polypeptide(L)'
;VEKADAMPSQLSGGQKQRVAIARCLAMDPEIILFDEPTSALDPTMVSEVLGVIKTLAQQGMTMIIVTHEMRFARDVSTRIFYMDQGIIYEDGTPEQIFGNPLQERTRVFINRIRDYRYTIHSAQYDLYELQGGLIGFCQKYFLSEKKQFNVQLLVEEVLKVVPLDKGDVELALRYSEKGEKVSLELTMPQGVEQVLENDENIDDLAMMIIQGLCQNIEYQHTEDTGQLRICLTLKDKTLKEKK
;
A
#
# COMPACT_ATOMS: atom_id res chain seq x y z
N VAL A 1 19.28 37.36 9.45
CA VAL A 1 20.26 38.23 10.10
C VAL A 1 20.17 38.19 11.63
N GLU A 2 18.97 38.06 12.24
CA GLU A 2 18.77 38.02 13.69
C GLU A 2 19.49 36.89 14.46
N LYS A 3 19.89 35.83 13.78
CA LYS A 3 20.50 34.63 14.39
C LYS A 3 21.95 34.38 13.92
N ALA A 4 22.60 35.38 13.32
CA ALA A 4 23.94 35.17 12.77
C ALA A 4 24.98 34.78 13.85
N ASP A 5 24.85 35.32 15.06
CA ASP A 5 25.75 35.06 16.19
C ASP A 5 25.19 33.98 17.16
N ALA A 6 24.09 33.31 16.79
CA ALA A 6 23.48 32.31 17.66
C ALA A 6 24.29 31.01 17.67
N MET A 7 24.49 30.46 18.86
CA MET A 7 25.10 29.13 19.01
C MET A 7 24.13 28.05 18.53
N PRO A 8 24.62 26.90 18.04
CA PRO A 8 23.76 25.81 17.58
C PRO A 8 22.69 25.35 18.58
N SER A 9 22.96 25.42 19.88
CA SER A 9 22.00 25.11 20.94
C SER A 9 20.79 26.06 21.00
N GLN A 10 20.92 27.25 20.45
CA GLN A 10 19.89 28.31 20.42
C GLN A 10 19.04 28.28 19.14
N LEU A 11 19.32 27.34 18.24
CA LEU A 11 18.61 27.18 16.98
C LEU A 11 17.56 26.05 17.09
N SER A 12 16.40 26.24 16.44
CA SER A 12 15.43 25.17 16.26
C SER A 12 15.98 24.04 15.37
N GLY A 13 15.36 22.87 15.37
CA GLY A 13 15.75 21.74 14.52
C GLY A 13 15.82 22.12 13.04
N GLY A 14 14.76 22.75 12.50
CA GLY A 14 14.74 23.20 11.12
C GLY A 14 15.77 24.30 10.80
N GLN A 15 16.08 25.19 11.76
CA GLN A 15 17.15 26.17 11.58
C GLN A 15 18.53 25.48 11.52
N LYS A 16 18.79 24.51 12.40
CA LYS A 16 20.03 23.70 12.36
C LYS A 16 20.17 22.99 11.01
N GLN A 17 19.10 22.41 10.50
CA GLN A 17 19.12 21.70 9.22
C GLN A 17 19.43 22.66 8.06
N ARG A 18 18.80 23.84 8.02
CA ARG A 18 19.10 24.86 6.99
C ARG A 18 20.55 25.36 7.08
N VAL A 19 21.11 25.53 8.27
CA VAL A 19 22.52 25.85 8.45
C VAL A 19 23.41 24.72 7.94
N ALA A 20 23.06 23.47 8.19
CA ALA A 20 23.82 22.33 7.66
C ALA A 20 23.81 22.30 6.12
N ILE A 21 22.64 22.55 5.50
CA ILE A 21 22.53 22.67 4.04
C ILE A 21 23.40 23.85 3.52
N ALA A 22 23.31 25.00 4.15
CA ALA A 22 24.12 26.18 3.77
C ALA A 22 25.63 25.91 3.87
N ARG A 23 26.07 25.17 4.89
CA ARG A 23 27.48 24.74 5.02
C ARG A 23 27.91 23.81 3.89
N CYS A 24 27.04 22.86 3.48
CA CYS A 24 27.32 22.00 2.33
C CYS A 24 27.47 22.84 1.06
N LEU A 25 26.54 23.75 0.82
CA LEU A 25 26.56 24.62 -0.36
C LEU A 25 27.78 25.54 -0.41
N ALA A 26 28.28 25.98 0.74
CA ALA A 26 29.49 26.81 0.83
C ALA A 26 30.77 26.12 0.34
N MET A 27 30.75 24.81 0.19
CA MET A 27 31.83 24.00 -0.36
C MET A 27 31.76 23.85 -1.89
N ASP A 28 30.77 24.50 -2.53
CA ASP A 28 30.53 24.43 -3.97
C ASP A 28 30.47 22.96 -4.51
N PRO A 29 29.64 22.12 -3.96
CA PRO A 29 29.63 20.69 -4.31
C PRO A 29 28.97 20.43 -5.66
N GLU A 30 29.49 19.45 -6.41
CA GLU A 30 28.86 18.96 -7.62
C GLU A 30 27.61 18.11 -7.32
N ILE A 31 27.60 17.38 -6.19
CA ILE A 31 26.53 16.49 -5.76
C ILE A 31 26.28 16.65 -4.26
N ILE A 32 25.00 16.71 -3.86
CA ILE A 32 24.60 16.72 -2.44
C ILE A 32 23.86 15.43 -2.12
N LEU A 33 24.25 14.79 -1.01
CA LEU A 33 23.58 13.64 -0.45
C LEU A 33 22.73 14.03 0.76
N PHE A 34 21.44 13.75 0.71
CA PHE A 34 20.52 13.95 1.83
C PHE A 34 20.09 12.57 2.35
N ASP A 35 20.32 12.32 3.63
CA ASP A 35 19.86 11.13 4.32
C ASP A 35 18.82 11.54 5.36
N GLU A 36 17.54 11.22 5.09
CA GLU A 36 16.40 11.53 5.94
C GLU A 36 16.41 12.97 6.51
N PRO A 37 16.48 14.01 5.67
CA PRO A 37 16.74 15.39 6.12
C PRO A 37 15.66 15.96 7.04
N THR A 38 14.54 15.29 7.20
CA THR A 38 13.38 15.75 8.00
C THR A 38 13.02 14.84 9.17
N SER A 39 13.69 13.69 9.35
CA SER A 39 13.30 12.66 10.34
C SER A 39 13.30 13.11 11.79
N ALA A 40 14.12 14.11 12.14
CA ALA A 40 14.24 14.64 13.51
C ALA A 40 13.54 16.01 13.69
N LEU A 41 12.62 16.37 12.79
CA LEU A 41 11.96 17.68 12.79
C LEU A 41 10.48 17.56 13.16
N ASP A 42 9.98 18.61 13.82
CA ASP A 42 8.54 18.78 14.02
C ASP A 42 7.84 19.00 12.68
N PRO A 43 6.57 18.53 12.50
CA PRO A 43 5.84 18.65 11.24
C PRO A 43 5.78 20.07 10.65
N THR A 44 5.76 21.10 11.52
CA THR A 44 5.76 22.50 11.10
C THR A 44 7.08 22.95 10.46
N MET A 45 8.18 22.29 10.81
CA MET A 45 9.53 22.62 10.29
C MET A 45 9.90 21.81 9.06
N VAL A 46 9.24 20.67 8.85
CA VAL A 46 9.48 19.78 7.69
C VAL A 46 9.28 20.55 6.39
N SER A 47 8.18 21.28 6.25
CA SER A 47 7.84 22.01 5.03
C SER A 47 8.90 23.08 4.67
N GLU A 48 9.53 23.73 5.65
CA GLU A 48 10.56 24.74 5.42
C GLU A 48 11.84 24.11 4.86
N VAL A 49 12.28 22.98 5.43
CA VAL A 49 13.48 22.28 4.96
C VAL A 49 13.27 21.68 3.57
N LEU A 50 12.12 21.02 3.35
CA LEU A 50 11.76 20.48 2.04
C LEU A 50 11.64 21.58 0.97
N GLY A 51 11.16 22.79 1.36
CA GLY A 51 11.12 23.95 0.48
C GLY A 51 12.50 24.40 0.01
N VAL A 52 13.50 24.39 0.89
CA VAL A 52 14.89 24.69 0.52
C VAL A 52 15.43 23.67 -0.47
N ILE A 53 15.26 22.37 -0.20
CA ILE A 53 15.73 21.30 -1.08
C ILE A 53 15.04 21.37 -2.46
N LYS A 54 13.73 21.68 -2.49
CA LYS A 54 12.98 21.88 -3.74
C LYS A 54 13.55 23.04 -4.55
N THR A 55 13.94 24.14 -3.91
CA THR A 55 14.57 25.28 -4.58
C THR A 55 15.92 24.86 -5.20
N LEU A 56 16.73 24.08 -4.51
CA LEU A 56 17.99 23.56 -5.04
C LEU A 56 17.77 22.65 -6.26
N ALA A 57 16.74 21.78 -6.21
CA ALA A 57 16.35 20.95 -7.36
C ALA A 57 16.00 21.81 -8.59
N GLN A 58 15.21 22.86 -8.39
CA GLN A 58 14.80 23.79 -9.44
C GLN A 58 16.00 24.58 -10.04
N GLN A 59 17.04 24.80 -9.25
CA GLN A 59 18.30 25.42 -9.70
C GLN A 59 19.22 24.43 -10.44
N GLY A 60 18.82 23.16 -10.60
CA GLY A 60 19.59 22.15 -11.32
C GLY A 60 20.67 21.46 -10.49
N MET A 61 20.65 21.58 -9.16
CA MET A 61 21.60 20.90 -8.28
C MET A 61 21.41 19.38 -8.39
N THR A 62 22.50 18.65 -8.62
CA THR A 62 22.48 17.18 -8.58
C THR A 62 22.41 16.69 -7.13
N MET A 63 21.37 15.89 -6.83
CA MET A 63 21.13 15.43 -5.47
C MET A 63 20.72 13.97 -5.44
N ILE A 64 21.14 13.26 -4.41
CA ILE A 64 20.58 11.95 -4.02
C ILE A 64 19.90 12.15 -2.67
N ILE A 65 18.62 11.77 -2.57
CA ILE A 65 17.81 12.02 -1.40
C ILE A 65 17.20 10.70 -0.92
N VAL A 66 17.56 10.29 0.28
CA VAL A 66 16.85 9.20 1.00
C VAL A 66 15.76 9.86 1.83
N THR A 67 14.51 9.45 1.65
CA THR A 67 13.38 10.04 2.36
C THR A 67 12.16 9.12 2.39
N HIS A 68 11.34 9.25 3.44
CA HIS A 68 10.01 8.68 3.53
C HIS A 68 8.88 9.68 3.16
N GLU A 69 9.24 10.90 2.78
CA GLU A 69 8.31 11.94 2.35
C GLU A 69 7.87 11.73 0.89
N MET A 70 6.90 10.82 0.67
CA MET A 70 6.49 10.35 -0.66
C MET A 70 6.02 11.46 -1.59
N ARG A 71 5.27 12.45 -1.07
CA ARG A 71 4.80 13.59 -1.89
C ARG A 71 5.97 14.43 -2.37
N PHE A 72 6.89 14.73 -1.46
CA PHE A 72 8.10 15.49 -1.79
C PHE A 72 8.96 14.75 -2.82
N ALA A 73 9.23 13.44 -2.60
CA ALA A 73 9.97 12.61 -3.55
C ALA A 73 9.35 12.67 -4.95
N ARG A 74 8.03 12.54 -5.06
CA ARG A 74 7.30 12.63 -6.33
C ARG A 74 7.47 13.99 -7.02
N ASP A 75 7.44 15.09 -6.22
CA ASP A 75 7.40 16.45 -6.75
C ASP A 75 8.77 16.98 -7.18
N VAL A 76 9.86 16.41 -6.65
CA VAL A 76 11.22 16.98 -6.86
C VAL A 76 12.16 16.07 -7.62
N SER A 77 11.94 14.75 -7.61
CA SER A 77 12.87 13.83 -8.25
C SER A 77 12.63 13.68 -9.75
N THR A 78 13.70 13.42 -10.47
CA THR A 78 13.67 13.02 -11.89
C THR A 78 13.75 11.50 -12.05
N ARG A 79 14.25 10.80 -11.02
CA ARG A 79 14.41 9.36 -10.97
C ARG A 79 14.23 8.86 -9.55
N ILE A 80 13.57 7.73 -9.36
CA ILE A 80 13.29 7.13 -8.07
C ILE A 80 13.78 5.70 -8.04
N PHE A 81 14.45 5.34 -6.94
CA PHE A 81 14.83 3.98 -6.61
C PHE A 81 14.00 3.53 -5.41
N TYR A 82 13.17 2.49 -5.61
CA TYR A 82 12.56 1.81 -4.49
C TYR A 82 13.53 0.75 -3.95
N MET A 83 13.98 0.94 -2.73
CA MET A 83 14.93 0.05 -2.07
C MET A 83 14.30 -0.58 -0.83
N ASP A 84 14.47 -1.89 -0.67
CA ASP A 84 14.09 -2.67 0.51
C ASP A 84 15.14 -3.74 0.76
N GLN A 85 15.46 -4.01 2.04
CA GLN A 85 16.46 -5.01 2.46
C GLN A 85 17.82 -4.90 1.74
N GLY A 86 18.25 -3.68 1.41
CA GLY A 86 19.53 -3.42 0.73
C GLY A 86 19.52 -3.69 -0.78
N ILE A 87 18.37 -3.99 -1.37
CA ILE A 87 18.21 -4.28 -2.79
C ILE A 87 17.32 -3.19 -3.42
N ILE A 88 17.71 -2.71 -4.62
CA ILE A 88 16.87 -1.87 -5.44
C ILE A 88 15.89 -2.78 -6.20
N TYR A 89 14.62 -2.76 -5.82
CA TYR A 89 13.57 -3.55 -6.45
C TYR A 89 13.02 -2.91 -7.71
N GLU A 90 12.96 -1.59 -7.73
CA GLU A 90 12.42 -0.87 -8.89
C GLU A 90 13.09 0.48 -9.02
N ASP A 91 13.29 0.89 -10.28
CA ASP A 91 13.92 2.12 -10.71
C ASP A 91 13.11 2.71 -11.85
N GLY A 92 12.71 3.96 -11.75
CA GLY A 92 11.89 4.59 -12.76
C GLY A 92 11.62 6.08 -12.53
N THR A 93 10.79 6.65 -13.38
CA THR A 93 10.31 8.03 -13.20
C THR A 93 9.30 8.11 -12.04
N PRO A 94 9.09 9.30 -11.45
CA PRO A 94 8.07 9.49 -10.44
C PRO A 94 6.68 9.02 -10.88
N GLU A 95 6.31 9.26 -12.14
CA GLU A 95 5.02 8.86 -12.70
C GLU A 95 4.87 7.34 -12.71
N GLN A 96 5.93 6.62 -13.09
CA GLN A 96 5.94 5.16 -13.09
C GLN A 96 5.87 4.60 -11.68
N ILE A 97 6.79 4.99 -10.81
CA ILE A 97 6.89 4.43 -9.45
C ILE A 97 5.65 4.74 -8.60
N PHE A 98 5.11 5.96 -8.67
CA PHE A 98 3.95 6.35 -7.87
C PHE A 98 2.60 6.11 -8.54
N GLY A 99 2.57 5.99 -9.88
CA GLY A 99 1.35 5.82 -10.66
C GLY A 99 1.06 4.37 -11.02
N ASN A 100 2.05 3.69 -11.58
CA ASN A 100 1.91 2.31 -12.08
C ASN A 100 3.20 1.50 -11.84
N PRO A 101 3.54 1.19 -10.57
CA PRO A 101 4.71 0.40 -10.26
C PRO A 101 4.62 -1.01 -10.84
N LEU A 102 5.69 -1.49 -11.44
CA LEU A 102 5.78 -2.80 -12.08
C LEU A 102 5.97 -3.91 -11.03
N GLN A 103 6.76 -3.63 -9.99
CA GLN A 103 7.06 -4.60 -8.96
C GLN A 103 5.98 -4.63 -7.87
N GLU A 104 5.55 -5.84 -7.48
CA GLU A 104 4.54 -6.02 -6.44
C GLU A 104 4.95 -5.39 -5.10
N ARG A 105 6.22 -5.51 -4.71
CA ARG A 105 6.73 -4.90 -3.47
C ARG A 105 6.64 -3.38 -3.49
N THR A 106 6.98 -2.75 -4.63
CA THR A 106 6.83 -1.31 -4.82
C THR A 106 5.36 -0.91 -4.73
N ARG A 107 4.47 -1.68 -5.37
CA ARG A 107 3.03 -1.44 -5.37
C ARG A 107 2.44 -1.49 -3.96
N VAL A 108 2.80 -2.51 -3.19
CA VAL A 108 2.39 -2.67 -1.79
C VAL A 108 2.84 -1.48 -0.94
N PHE A 109 4.10 -1.07 -1.08
CA PHE A 109 4.67 0.06 -0.36
C PHE A 109 4.00 1.39 -0.73
N ILE A 110 3.91 1.71 -2.01
CA ILE A 110 3.36 2.99 -2.51
C ILE A 110 1.87 3.15 -2.19
N ASN A 111 1.11 2.06 -2.30
CA ASN A 111 -0.33 2.08 -2.02
C ASN A 111 -0.65 1.87 -0.54
N ARG A 112 0.36 1.67 0.30
CA ARG A 112 0.17 1.33 1.72
C ARG A 112 -0.82 0.19 1.88
N ILE A 113 -0.59 -0.90 1.12
CA ILE A 113 -1.45 -2.08 1.19
C ILE A 113 -1.12 -2.83 2.48
N ARG A 114 -2.16 -3.09 3.27
CA ARG A 114 -2.13 -3.97 4.44
C ARG A 114 -2.82 -5.26 4.08
N ASP A 115 -2.29 -6.38 4.50
CA ASP A 115 -2.89 -7.69 4.27
C ASP A 115 -3.05 -8.49 5.57
N TYR A 116 -4.08 -9.29 5.60
CA TYR A 116 -4.30 -10.39 6.53
C TYR A 116 -4.38 -11.67 5.70
N ARG A 117 -3.58 -12.66 6.03
CA ARG A 117 -3.51 -13.94 5.31
C ARG A 117 -3.96 -15.08 6.19
N TYR A 118 -4.67 -16.01 5.60
CA TYR A 118 -5.11 -17.24 6.24
C TYR A 118 -5.08 -18.38 5.22
N THR A 119 -4.51 -19.52 5.60
CA THR A 119 -4.47 -20.70 4.74
C THR A 119 -5.54 -21.70 5.22
N ILE A 120 -6.42 -22.10 4.30
CA ILE A 120 -7.48 -23.05 4.54
C ILE A 120 -7.00 -24.40 4.02
N HIS A 121 -6.69 -25.33 4.93
CA HIS A 121 -6.14 -26.65 4.59
C HIS A 121 -7.22 -27.70 4.27
N SER A 122 -8.46 -27.48 4.67
CA SER A 122 -9.58 -28.40 4.43
C SER A 122 -10.93 -27.72 4.65
N ALA A 123 -12.01 -28.39 4.27
CA ALA A 123 -13.37 -27.92 4.56
C ALA A 123 -13.69 -27.83 6.08
N GLN A 124 -12.86 -28.44 6.94
CA GLN A 124 -12.99 -28.39 8.41
C GLN A 124 -12.03 -27.33 9.02
N TYR A 125 -11.94 -26.15 8.41
CA TYR A 125 -11.16 -25.03 8.95
C TYR A 125 -11.81 -24.40 10.18
N ASP A 126 -10.99 -23.73 11.02
CA ASP A 126 -11.50 -23.02 12.20
C ASP A 126 -12.15 -21.68 11.78
N LEU A 127 -13.49 -21.72 11.68
CA LEU A 127 -14.28 -20.54 11.31
C LEU A 127 -14.12 -19.42 12.35
N TYR A 128 -13.98 -19.73 13.63
CA TYR A 128 -13.84 -18.72 14.68
C TYR A 128 -12.48 -18.01 14.61
N GLU A 129 -11.42 -18.78 14.33
CA GLU A 129 -10.09 -18.21 14.13
C GLU A 129 -10.07 -17.28 12.91
N LEU A 130 -10.61 -17.73 11.78
CA LEU A 130 -10.69 -16.92 10.56
C LEU A 130 -11.49 -15.63 10.79
N GLN A 131 -12.70 -15.74 11.34
CA GLN A 131 -13.57 -14.59 11.61
C GLN A 131 -12.95 -13.63 12.63
N GLY A 132 -12.33 -14.16 13.68
CA GLY A 132 -11.60 -13.35 14.67
C GLY A 132 -10.44 -12.56 14.05
N GLY A 133 -9.69 -13.20 13.16
CA GLY A 133 -8.60 -12.55 12.41
C GLY A 133 -9.08 -11.45 11.48
N LEU A 134 -10.18 -11.68 10.73
CA LEU A 134 -10.81 -10.68 9.86
C LEU A 134 -11.32 -9.46 10.65
N ILE A 135 -12.00 -9.70 11.78
CA ILE A 135 -12.47 -8.64 12.67
C ILE A 135 -11.29 -7.84 13.22
N GLY A 136 -10.28 -8.53 13.75
CA GLY A 136 -9.07 -7.90 14.30
C GLY A 136 -8.35 -7.04 13.26
N PHE A 137 -8.24 -7.52 12.02
CA PHE A 137 -7.69 -6.75 10.92
C PHE A 137 -8.52 -5.49 10.63
N CYS A 138 -9.83 -5.62 10.48
CA CYS A 138 -10.72 -4.48 10.21
C CYS A 138 -10.66 -3.42 11.32
N GLN A 139 -10.64 -3.83 12.58
CA GLN A 139 -10.53 -2.94 13.74
C GLN A 139 -9.16 -2.24 13.79
N LYS A 140 -8.07 -2.97 13.54
CA LYS A 140 -6.70 -2.43 13.54
C LYS A 140 -6.54 -1.28 12.53
N TYR A 141 -7.23 -1.35 11.39
CA TYR A 141 -7.15 -0.33 10.34
C TYR A 141 -8.38 0.58 10.27
N PHE A 142 -9.19 0.60 11.34
CA PHE A 142 -10.35 1.48 11.50
C PHE A 142 -11.36 1.42 10.35
N LEU A 143 -11.56 0.23 9.78
CA LEU A 143 -12.61 0.03 8.79
C LEU A 143 -13.98 0.21 9.46
N SER A 144 -14.93 0.83 8.74
CA SER A 144 -16.28 1.04 9.27
C SER A 144 -16.98 -0.30 9.55
N GLU A 145 -17.92 -0.32 10.51
CA GLU A 145 -18.71 -1.52 10.85
C GLU A 145 -19.37 -2.15 9.61
N LYS A 146 -19.84 -1.31 8.68
CA LYS A 146 -20.40 -1.76 7.41
C LYS A 146 -19.36 -2.46 6.54
N LYS A 147 -18.14 -1.91 6.40
CA LYS A 147 -17.05 -2.57 5.65
C LYS A 147 -16.65 -3.87 6.33
N GLN A 148 -16.56 -3.90 7.65
CA GLN A 148 -16.27 -5.11 8.41
C GLN A 148 -17.34 -6.20 8.17
N PHE A 149 -18.63 -5.85 8.27
CA PHE A 149 -19.73 -6.78 7.99
C PHE A 149 -19.67 -7.31 6.55
N ASN A 150 -19.44 -6.44 5.57
CA ASN A 150 -19.34 -6.83 4.16
C ASN A 150 -18.14 -7.78 3.92
N VAL A 151 -17.01 -7.57 4.60
CA VAL A 151 -15.83 -8.46 4.53
C VAL A 151 -16.21 -9.85 5.06
N GLN A 152 -16.80 -9.92 6.24
CA GLN A 152 -17.19 -11.18 6.86
C GLN A 152 -18.18 -11.95 5.98
N LEU A 153 -19.22 -11.25 5.49
CA LEU A 153 -20.22 -11.84 4.61
C LEU A 153 -19.59 -12.32 3.29
N LEU A 154 -18.73 -11.50 2.67
CA LEU A 154 -18.05 -11.89 1.43
C LEU A 154 -17.22 -13.15 1.61
N VAL A 155 -16.42 -13.23 2.68
CA VAL A 155 -15.59 -14.41 2.96
C VAL A 155 -16.46 -15.65 3.20
N GLU A 156 -17.54 -15.52 3.97
CA GLU A 156 -18.47 -16.61 4.24
C GLU A 156 -19.10 -17.15 2.95
N GLU A 157 -19.61 -16.28 2.08
CA GLU A 157 -20.26 -16.69 0.83
C GLU A 157 -19.26 -17.26 -0.19
N VAL A 158 -18.07 -16.70 -0.27
CA VAL A 158 -17.00 -17.21 -1.15
C VAL A 158 -16.58 -18.61 -0.74
N LEU A 159 -16.46 -18.90 0.55
CA LEU A 159 -16.03 -20.20 1.03
C LEU A 159 -17.10 -21.30 0.84
N LYS A 160 -18.35 -20.96 0.55
CA LYS A 160 -19.40 -21.92 0.16
C LYS A 160 -19.24 -22.43 -1.28
N VAL A 161 -18.63 -21.61 -2.14
CA VAL A 161 -18.51 -21.89 -3.57
C VAL A 161 -17.09 -22.31 -4.01
N VAL A 162 -16.10 -22.14 -3.13
CA VAL A 162 -14.72 -22.54 -3.39
C VAL A 162 -14.52 -24.04 -3.10
N PRO A 163 -13.85 -24.82 -3.98
CA PRO A 163 -13.65 -26.26 -3.81
C PRO A 163 -12.55 -26.54 -2.76
N LEU A 164 -12.90 -26.51 -1.47
CA LEU A 164 -11.99 -26.73 -0.33
C LEU A 164 -11.52 -28.20 -0.19
N ASP A 165 -12.08 -29.10 -0.95
CA ASP A 165 -11.71 -30.53 -1.02
C ASP A 165 -10.55 -30.82 -1.98
N LYS A 166 -10.19 -29.85 -2.84
CA LYS A 166 -9.14 -30.01 -3.87
C LYS A 166 -7.73 -29.65 -3.39
N GLY A 167 -7.59 -29.11 -2.19
CA GLY A 167 -6.31 -28.73 -1.60
C GLY A 167 -6.35 -27.40 -0.88
N ASP A 168 -5.19 -26.89 -0.52
CA ASP A 168 -5.06 -25.67 0.25
C ASP A 168 -5.49 -24.43 -0.54
N VAL A 169 -6.31 -23.60 0.08
CA VAL A 169 -6.72 -22.30 -0.44
C VAL A 169 -6.08 -21.18 0.39
N GLU A 170 -5.31 -20.33 -0.24
CA GLU A 170 -4.77 -19.14 0.42
C GLU A 170 -5.75 -17.99 0.29
N LEU A 171 -6.16 -17.43 1.42
CA LEU A 171 -7.01 -16.25 1.53
C LEU A 171 -6.16 -15.05 1.97
N ALA A 172 -6.24 -13.94 1.25
CA ALA A 172 -5.63 -12.68 1.64
C ALA A 172 -6.65 -11.54 1.58
N LEU A 173 -6.99 -10.98 2.74
CA LEU A 173 -7.76 -9.75 2.82
C LEU A 173 -6.79 -8.57 2.72
N ARG A 174 -6.95 -7.72 1.70
CA ARG A 174 -6.10 -6.55 1.44
C ARG A 174 -6.86 -5.25 1.64
N TYR A 175 -6.23 -4.31 2.31
CA TYR A 175 -6.73 -2.95 2.47
C TYR A 175 -5.70 -1.94 1.98
N SER A 176 -6.08 -1.11 1.01
CA SER A 176 -5.28 0.00 0.51
C SER A 176 -5.66 1.28 1.24
N GLU A 177 -4.79 1.79 2.12
CA GLU A 177 -5.03 3.02 2.87
C GLU A 177 -5.19 4.24 1.94
N LYS A 178 -4.43 4.28 0.84
CA LYS A 178 -4.45 5.39 -0.12
C LYS A 178 -5.78 5.54 -0.87
N GLY A 179 -6.44 4.42 -1.15
CA GLY A 179 -7.70 4.39 -1.91
C GLY A 179 -8.90 3.97 -1.07
N GLU A 180 -8.70 3.69 0.22
CA GLU A 180 -9.71 3.12 1.14
C GLU A 180 -10.41 1.85 0.59
N LYS A 181 -9.73 1.16 -0.34
CA LYS A 181 -10.26 -0.02 -1.02
C LYS A 181 -9.95 -1.28 -0.24
N VAL A 182 -10.93 -2.16 -0.16
CA VAL A 182 -10.80 -3.49 0.42
C VAL A 182 -10.97 -4.52 -0.69
N SER A 183 -10.08 -5.49 -0.78
CA SER A 183 -10.18 -6.62 -1.70
C SER A 183 -9.88 -7.93 -0.98
N LEU A 184 -10.59 -8.98 -1.39
CA LEU A 184 -10.34 -10.35 -1.00
C LEU A 184 -9.64 -11.04 -2.16
N GLU A 185 -8.49 -11.63 -1.91
CA GLU A 185 -7.73 -12.39 -2.87
C GLU A 185 -7.69 -13.85 -2.44
N LEU A 186 -7.94 -14.74 -3.37
CA LEU A 186 -7.93 -16.19 -3.16
C LEU A 186 -6.97 -16.82 -4.15
N THR A 187 -6.04 -17.64 -3.67
CA THR A 187 -5.19 -18.47 -4.52
C THR A 187 -5.66 -19.92 -4.39
N MET A 188 -6.06 -20.49 -5.53
CA MET A 188 -6.58 -21.83 -5.60
C MET A 188 -5.46 -22.87 -5.63
N PRO A 189 -5.71 -24.12 -5.20
CA PRO A 189 -4.78 -25.21 -5.39
C PRO A 189 -4.54 -25.50 -6.88
N GLN A 190 -3.45 -26.20 -7.19
CA GLN A 190 -3.13 -26.56 -8.56
C GLN A 190 -4.24 -27.43 -9.18
N GLY A 191 -4.54 -27.20 -10.47
CA GLY A 191 -5.55 -27.95 -11.21
C GLY A 191 -6.99 -27.44 -11.04
N VAL A 192 -7.20 -26.34 -10.33
CA VAL A 192 -8.46 -25.61 -10.31
C VAL A 192 -8.39 -24.50 -11.34
N GLU A 193 -9.14 -24.61 -12.43
CA GLU A 193 -9.10 -23.64 -13.55
C GLU A 193 -10.27 -22.65 -13.52
N GLN A 194 -11.38 -23.04 -12.90
CA GLN A 194 -12.59 -22.21 -12.82
C GLN A 194 -13.23 -22.29 -11.43
N VAL A 195 -13.60 -21.15 -10.91
CA VAL A 195 -14.38 -20.98 -9.68
C VAL A 195 -15.23 -19.73 -9.88
N LEU A 196 -16.43 -19.70 -9.32
CA LEU A 196 -17.38 -18.56 -9.42
C LEU A 196 -17.95 -18.36 -10.85
N GLU A 197 -17.80 -19.30 -11.76
CA GLU A 197 -18.48 -19.30 -13.06
C GLU A 197 -19.60 -20.34 -13.06
N ASN A 198 -20.63 -20.12 -13.90
CA ASN A 198 -21.90 -20.87 -13.96
C ASN A 198 -21.71 -22.41 -14.00
N ASP A 199 -21.54 -23.02 -12.85
CA ASP A 199 -21.65 -24.45 -12.66
C ASP A 199 -23.04 -24.73 -12.06
N GLU A 200 -23.79 -25.70 -12.59
CA GLU A 200 -25.15 -26.05 -12.14
C GLU A 200 -25.25 -26.45 -10.66
N ASN A 201 -24.12 -26.59 -9.97
CA ASN A 201 -23.99 -26.93 -8.56
C ASN A 201 -23.61 -25.75 -7.64
N ILE A 202 -23.44 -24.55 -8.18
CA ILE A 202 -23.09 -23.37 -7.36
C ILE A 202 -24.37 -22.85 -6.68
N ASP A 203 -24.25 -22.48 -5.41
CA ASP A 203 -25.30 -21.79 -4.66
C ASP A 203 -25.60 -20.44 -5.31
N ASP A 204 -26.69 -20.37 -6.07
CA ASP A 204 -27.14 -19.15 -6.76
C ASP A 204 -27.26 -17.96 -5.81
N LEU A 205 -27.65 -18.20 -4.56
CA LEU A 205 -27.76 -17.16 -3.54
C LEU A 205 -26.40 -16.62 -3.14
N ALA A 206 -25.41 -17.48 -2.93
CA ALA A 206 -24.05 -17.09 -2.60
C ALA A 206 -23.46 -16.22 -3.73
N MET A 207 -23.65 -16.62 -4.99
CA MET A 207 -23.20 -15.86 -6.15
C MET A 207 -23.88 -14.50 -6.26
N MET A 208 -25.18 -14.39 -6.02
CA MET A 208 -25.90 -13.13 -5.99
C MET A 208 -25.33 -12.18 -4.91
N ILE A 209 -25.04 -12.71 -3.73
CA ILE A 209 -24.45 -11.92 -2.63
C ILE A 209 -23.05 -11.45 -3.00
N ILE A 210 -22.18 -12.32 -3.50
CA ILE A 210 -20.82 -11.99 -3.94
C ILE A 210 -20.85 -10.87 -4.99
N GLN A 211 -21.65 -11.02 -6.05
CA GLN A 211 -21.81 -10.01 -7.10
C GLN A 211 -22.44 -8.71 -6.55
N GLY A 212 -23.33 -8.82 -5.57
CA GLY A 212 -23.92 -7.69 -4.87
C GLY A 212 -22.90 -6.88 -4.07
N LEU A 213 -21.94 -7.53 -3.42
CA LEU A 213 -20.91 -6.94 -2.58
C LEU A 213 -19.71 -6.43 -3.37
N CYS A 214 -19.36 -7.07 -4.48
CA CYS A 214 -18.15 -6.77 -5.25
C CYS A 214 -18.41 -5.74 -6.36
N GLN A 215 -17.47 -4.80 -6.49
CA GLN A 215 -17.38 -3.87 -7.61
C GLN A 215 -16.76 -4.55 -8.84
N ASN A 216 -15.77 -5.43 -8.59
CA ASN A 216 -15.00 -6.11 -9.62
C ASN A 216 -14.59 -7.50 -9.12
N ILE A 217 -14.56 -8.47 -10.03
CA ILE A 217 -14.05 -9.82 -9.82
C ILE A 217 -13.09 -10.10 -10.97
N GLU A 218 -11.82 -10.30 -10.67
CA GLU A 218 -10.75 -10.53 -11.64
C GLU A 218 -10.15 -11.91 -11.43
N TYR A 219 -9.85 -12.59 -12.54
CA TYR A 219 -9.20 -13.88 -12.57
C TYR A 219 -7.82 -13.74 -13.20
N GLN A 220 -6.81 -14.27 -12.54
CA GLN A 220 -5.43 -14.24 -13.02
C GLN A 220 -4.77 -15.59 -12.75
N HIS A 221 -3.85 -16.01 -13.63
CA HIS A 221 -2.97 -17.13 -13.35
C HIS A 221 -1.64 -16.58 -12.82
N THR A 222 -1.09 -17.22 -11.78
CA THR A 222 0.22 -16.86 -11.26
C THR A 222 1.29 -17.27 -12.25
N GLU A 223 2.25 -16.38 -12.56
CA GLU A 223 3.30 -16.60 -13.56
C GLU A 223 4.18 -17.82 -13.24
N ASP A 224 4.48 -18.02 -11.93
CA ASP A 224 5.41 -19.06 -11.48
C ASP A 224 4.77 -20.46 -11.38
N THR A 225 3.52 -20.56 -10.94
CA THR A 225 2.87 -21.84 -10.61
C THR A 225 1.68 -22.19 -11.50
N GLY A 226 1.20 -21.21 -12.30
CA GLY A 226 -0.03 -21.37 -13.09
C GLY A 226 -1.32 -21.49 -12.27
N GLN A 227 -1.25 -21.28 -10.95
CA GLN A 227 -2.41 -21.36 -10.08
C GLN A 227 -3.41 -20.25 -10.36
N LEU A 228 -4.70 -20.56 -10.28
CA LEU A 228 -5.76 -19.56 -10.40
C LEU A 228 -5.79 -18.64 -9.16
N ARG A 229 -5.71 -17.35 -9.39
CA ARG A 229 -5.91 -16.31 -8.40
C ARG A 229 -7.18 -15.53 -8.73
N ILE A 230 -8.05 -15.34 -7.73
CA ILE A 230 -9.29 -14.59 -7.84
C ILE A 230 -9.18 -13.36 -6.94
N CYS A 231 -9.41 -12.18 -7.50
CA CYS A 231 -9.41 -10.92 -6.76
C CYS A 231 -10.81 -10.31 -6.78
N LEU A 232 -11.43 -10.21 -5.61
CA LEU A 232 -12.76 -9.64 -5.40
C LEU A 232 -12.62 -8.28 -4.71
N THR A 233 -12.93 -7.20 -5.41
CA THR A 233 -12.89 -5.84 -4.84
C THR A 233 -14.26 -5.44 -4.33
N LEU A 234 -14.36 -5.10 -3.04
CA LEU A 234 -15.60 -4.64 -2.42
C LEU A 234 -16.07 -3.29 -2.99
N LYS A 235 -17.38 -3.13 -3.11
CA LYS A 235 -18.01 -1.86 -3.48
C LYS A 235 -17.77 -0.82 -2.40
N ASP A 236 -17.24 0.32 -2.80
CA ASP A 236 -17.12 1.51 -1.96
C ASP A 236 -18.40 2.34 -2.09
N LYS A 237 -19.49 1.89 -1.46
CA LYS A 237 -20.69 2.72 -1.37
C LYS A 237 -20.57 3.68 -0.19
N THR A 238 -19.88 4.78 -0.40
CA THR A 238 -20.28 6.04 0.21
C THR A 238 -21.55 6.50 -0.54
N LEU A 239 -22.70 5.98 -0.17
CA LEU A 239 -23.96 6.62 -0.51
C LEU A 239 -23.92 8.00 0.16
N LYS A 240 -23.65 9.05 -0.64
CA LYS A 240 -24.15 10.37 -0.33
C LYS A 240 -25.67 10.21 -0.27
N GLU A 241 -26.21 10.14 0.93
CA GLU A 241 -27.60 10.44 1.14
C GLU A 241 -27.82 11.85 0.60
N LYS A 242 -28.43 11.93 -0.58
CA LYS A 242 -28.99 13.18 -1.06
C LYS A 242 -30.14 13.51 -0.11
N LYS A 243 -29.92 14.52 0.73
CA LYS A 243 -31.03 15.30 1.29
C LYS A 243 -31.75 16.00 0.18
#